data_904c96f5b9dd045b66f3fee9c4cc50cd
#
_entry.id   904c96f5b9dd045b66f3fee9c4cc50cd
#
_cell.length_a   1.000
_cell.length_b   1.000
_cell.length_c   1.000
_cell.angle_alpha   90.00
_cell.angle_beta   90.00
_cell.angle_gamma   90.00
#
_symmetry.space_group_name_H-M   'P 1'
#
loop_
_entity.id
_entity.type
_entity.pdbx_description
1 polymer ?
#
loop_
_entity_poly.entity_id
_entity_poly.type
_entity_poly.pdbx_seq_one_letter_code
_entity_poly.pdbx_strand_id
1 'polypeptide(L)'
;MKFLDAAYDVAVIGAGHAGIEAALAAARLGCKTVVFTINMDAIGNMPCNPSIGGTAKGHLVRELDALGGEMGKAADATFLQSRMLNRGKGPAVHSLRAQIDRRAYAGYMKHTLELQAGLDIKQAEVTALEKTADGFLLTTRLEAQYAAKTVVLATGTYLNGRIYVGDVSYDGGPDGMFAATALSRSLVDLGVRLRR
;
A
#
# COMPACT_ATOMS: atom_id res chain seq x y z
N MET A 1 22.61 -5.53 -16.16
CA MET A 1 22.33 -4.79 -17.40
C MET A 1 20.93 -4.20 -17.28
N LYS A 2 20.80 -2.86 -17.22
CA LYS A 2 19.51 -2.20 -17.13
C LYS A 2 18.72 -2.41 -18.43
N PHE A 3 17.43 -2.72 -18.33
CA PHE A 3 16.54 -2.89 -19.49
C PHE A 3 15.15 -2.33 -19.19
N LEU A 4 14.54 -1.69 -20.17
CA LEU A 4 13.16 -1.20 -20.06
C LEU A 4 12.21 -2.38 -20.28
N ASP A 5 11.40 -2.69 -19.25
CA ASP A 5 10.42 -3.79 -19.28
C ASP A 5 9.07 -3.32 -19.83
N ALA A 6 8.55 -2.21 -19.29
CA ALA A 6 7.25 -1.69 -19.71
C ALA A 6 7.08 -0.20 -19.40
N ALA A 7 6.03 0.39 -20.00
CA ALA A 7 5.58 1.76 -19.72
C ALA A 7 4.12 1.75 -19.23
N TYR A 8 3.82 2.65 -18.28
CA TYR A 8 2.53 2.79 -17.60
C TYR A 8 2.10 4.27 -17.51
N ASP A 9 0.83 4.50 -17.26
CA ASP A 9 0.34 5.83 -16.91
C ASP A 9 0.61 6.10 -15.43
N VAL A 10 0.36 5.10 -14.57
CA VAL A 10 0.53 5.21 -13.12
C VAL A 10 1.35 4.04 -12.58
N ALA A 11 2.38 4.32 -11.81
CA ALA A 11 3.11 3.33 -11.04
C ALA A 11 2.88 3.56 -9.53
N VAL A 12 2.49 2.51 -8.81
CA VAL A 12 2.27 2.55 -7.36
C VAL A 12 3.36 1.74 -6.67
N ILE A 13 4.10 2.36 -5.76
CA ILE A 13 5.18 1.70 -5.01
C ILE A 13 4.68 1.34 -3.62
N GLY A 14 4.41 0.05 -3.41
CA GLY A 14 3.87 -0.53 -2.19
C GLY A 14 2.42 -0.96 -2.33
N ALA A 15 2.12 -2.22 -1.97
CA ALA A 15 0.79 -2.83 -2.01
C ALA A 15 0.20 -3.01 -0.60
N GLY A 16 0.42 -2.05 0.29
CA GLY A 16 -0.36 -1.88 1.52
C GLY A 16 -1.72 -1.27 1.22
N HIS A 17 -2.52 -0.94 2.25
CA HIS A 17 -3.89 -0.45 2.06
C HIS A 17 -3.96 0.77 1.13
N ALA A 18 -3.11 1.78 1.35
CA ALA A 18 -3.08 2.98 0.52
C ALA A 18 -2.69 2.68 -0.94
N GLY A 19 -1.71 1.78 -1.13
CA GLY A 19 -1.26 1.41 -2.47
C GLY A 19 -2.30 0.61 -3.24
N ILE A 20 -3.01 -0.31 -2.58
CA ILE A 20 -4.11 -1.06 -3.18
C ILE A 20 -5.21 -0.12 -3.67
N GLU A 21 -5.67 0.79 -2.81
CA GLU A 21 -6.72 1.74 -3.16
C GLU A 21 -6.29 2.67 -4.31
N ALA A 22 -5.04 3.16 -4.27
CA ALA A 22 -4.51 3.99 -5.34
C ALA A 22 -4.41 3.24 -6.69
N ALA A 23 -3.94 1.99 -6.66
CA ALA A 23 -3.80 1.16 -7.86
C ALA A 23 -5.17 0.82 -8.47
N LEU A 24 -6.13 0.40 -7.65
CA LEU A 24 -7.49 0.10 -8.07
C LEU A 24 -8.19 1.35 -8.63
N ALA A 25 -8.05 2.49 -7.95
CA ALA A 25 -8.65 3.75 -8.42
C ALA A 25 -8.08 4.17 -9.77
N ALA A 26 -6.76 4.14 -9.96
CA ALA A 26 -6.12 4.49 -11.21
C ALA A 26 -6.55 3.57 -12.37
N ALA A 27 -6.56 2.25 -12.14
CA ALA A 27 -6.97 1.27 -13.14
C ALA A 27 -8.46 1.40 -13.50
N ARG A 28 -9.34 1.62 -12.50
CA ARG A 28 -10.78 1.85 -12.70
C ARG A 28 -11.09 3.15 -13.47
N LEU A 29 -10.20 4.14 -13.38
CA LEU A 29 -10.25 5.36 -14.21
C LEU A 29 -9.70 5.17 -15.61
N GLY A 30 -9.30 3.94 -15.98
CA GLY A 30 -8.80 3.60 -17.32
C GLY A 30 -7.30 3.84 -17.53
N CYS A 31 -6.54 4.15 -16.49
CA CYS A 31 -5.09 4.27 -16.60
C CYS A 31 -4.43 2.89 -16.65
N LYS A 32 -3.45 2.72 -17.53
CA LYS A 32 -2.57 1.55 -17.50
C LYS A 32 -1.69 1.64 -16.26
N THR A 33 -1.92 0.79 -15.29
CA THR A 33 -1.36 0.89 -13.94
C THR A 33 -0.46 -0.28 -13.59
N VAL A 34 0.59 -0.03 -12.81
CA VAL A 34 1.41 -1.09 -12.19
C VAL A 34 1.50 -0.84 -10.69
N VAL A 35 1.40 -1.89 -9.88
CA VAL A 35 1.71 -1.85 -8.45
C VAL A 35 2.88 -2.74 -8.13
N PHE A 36 3.87 -2.19 -7.42
CA PHE A 36 5.05 -2.91 -6.95
C PHE A 36 4.90 -3.33 -5.50
N THR A 37 5.22 -4.58 -5.21
CA THR A 37 5.31 -5.10 -3.85
C THR A 37 6.61 -5.87 -3.66
N ILE A 38 7.19 -5.82 -2.49
CA ILE A 38 8.38 -6.61 -2.15
C ILE A 38 8.03 -8.08 -1.89
N ASN A 39 6.76 -8.37 -1.58
CA ASN A 39 6.28 -9.73 -1.35
C ASN A 39 4.78 -9.79 -1.72
N MET A 40 4.42 -10.70 -2.63
CA MET A 40 3.03 -10.93 -3.07
C MET A 40 2.12 -11.41 -1.93
N ASP A 41 2.66 -12.13 -0.96
CA ASP A 41 1.87 -12.63 0.18
C ASP A 41 1.69 -11.59 1.30
N ALA A 42 2.32 -10.42 1.15
CA ALA A 42 2.15 -9.28 2.04
C ALA A 42 1.22 -8.19 1.48
N ILE A 43 0.54 -8.44 0.37
CA ILE A 43 -0.49 -7.53 -0.17
C ILE A 43 -1.62 -7.41 0.84
N GLY A 44 -2.02 -6.17 1.17
CA GLY A 44 -3.09 -5.91 2.15
C GLY A 44 -2.77 -6.37 3.57
N ASN A 45 -1.50 -6.54 3.89
CA ASN A 45 -1.07 -7.05 5.19
C ASN A 45 -1.50 -6.14 6.35
N MET A 46 -1.95 -6.76 7.45
CA MET A 46 -2.30 -6.11 8.73
C MET A 46 -1.34 -6.58 9.84
N PRO A 47 -0.11 -6.09 9.89
CA PRO A 47 0.93 -6.65 10.78
C PRO A 47 0.67 -6.39 12.26
N CYS A 48 -0.11 -5.38 12.59
CA CYS A 48 -0.43 -5.02 13.97
C CYS A 48 -1.72 -5.73 14.40
N ASN A 49 -2.78 -4.98 14.65
CA ASN A 49 -4.09 -5.52 15.02
C ASN A 49 -4.95 -5.63 13.76
N PRO A 50 -5.40 -6.83 13.35
CA PRO A 50 -6.20 -7.02 12.14
C PRO A 50 -7.63 -6.51 12.37
N SER A 51 -7.79 -5.21 12.35
CA SER A 51 -9.09 -4.55 12.53
C SER A 51 -9.23 -3.33 11.62
N ILE A 52 -10.43 -3.13 11.12
CA ILE A 52 -10.81 -1.98 10.28
C ILE A 52 -11.87 -1.16 11.01
N GLY A 53 -11.77 0.17 10.90
CA GLY A 53 -12.66 1.09 11.59
C GLY A 53 -12.18 1.50 12.97
N GLY A 54 -13.14 1.81 13.84
CA GLY A 54 -12.88 2.43 15.14
C GLY A 54 -12.92 3.95 15.08
N THR A 55 -12.64 4.61 16.22
CA THR A 55 -12.71 6.07 16.36
C THR A 55 -11.79 6.76 15.35
N ALA A 56 -12.31 7.73 14.62
CA ALA A 56 -11.71 8.44 13.50
C ALA A 56 -11.45 7.57 12.25
N LYS A 57 -10.89 6.35 12.39
CA LYS A 57 -10.59 5.47 11.26
C LYS A 57 -11.85 5.00 10.53
N GLY A 58 -12.92 4.68 11.26
CA GLY A 58 -14.19 4.25 10.68
C GLY A 58 -14.86 5.32 9.80
N HIS A 59 -14.67 6.59 10.09
CA HIS A 59 -15.15 7.68 9.25
C HIS A 59 -14.42 7.72 7.91
N LEU A 60 -13.09 7.63 7.94
CA LEU A 60 -12.26 7.60 6.73
C LEU A 60 -12.56 6.37 5.84
N VAL A 61 -12.80 5.20 6.44
CA VAL A 61 -13.18 4.00 5.67
C VAL A 61 -14.52 4.21 4.96
N ARG A 62 -15.50 4.87 5.60
CA ARG A 62 -16.80 5.17 4.96
C ARG A 62 -16.68 6.20 3.85
N GLU A 63 -15.84 7.22 4.03
CA GLU A 63 -15.57 8.19 2.98
C GLU A 63 -14.90 7.52 1.77
N LEU A 64 -13.93 6.64 2.03
CA LEU A 64 -13.27 5.84 0.99
C LEU A 64 -14.25 4.93 0.26
N ASP A 65 -15.12 4.24 0.99
CA ASP A 65 -16.17 3.37 0.44
C ASP A 65 -17.15 4.15 -0.44
N ALA A 66 -17.57 5.33 0.00
CA ALA A 66 -18.44 6.22 -0.78
C ALA A 66 -17.80 6.67 -2.13
N LEU A 67 -16.48 6.70 -2.21
CA LEU A 67 -15.71 6.97 -3.43
C LEU A 67 -15.45 5.71 -4.28
N GLY A 68 -15.99 4.55 -3.89
CA GLY A 68 -15.81 3.28 -4.60
C GLY A 68 -14.57 2.49 -4.17
N GLY A 69 -13.99 2.80 -3.02
CA GLY A 69 -12.86 2.05 -2.44
C GLY A 69 -13.18 0.60 -2.13
N GLU A 70 -12.16 -0.19 -1.92
CA GLU A 70 -12.27 -1.65 -1.74
C GLU A 70 -12.21 -2.09 -0.28
N MET A 71 -11.62 -1.29 0.60
CA MET A 71 -11.39 -1.64 2.00
C MET A 71 -12.67 -2.00 2.77
N GLY A 72 -13.75 -1.26 2.55
CA GLY A 72 -15.06 -1.52 3.16
C GLY A 72 -15.61 -2.86 2.73
N LYS A 73 -15.61 -3.16 1.44
CA LYS A 73 -16.08 -4.43 0.85
C LYS A 73 -15.27 -5.62 1.34
N ALA A 74 -13.94 -5.48 1.36
CA ALA A 74 -13.06 -6.53 1.87
C ALA A 74 -13.28 -6.77 3.37
N ALA A 75 -13.51 -5.70 4.15
CA ALA A 75 -13.86 -5.81 5.55
C ALA A 75 -15.18 -6.56 5.75
N ASP A 76 -16.22 -6.25 4.98
CA ASP A 76 -17.52 -6.92 5.05
C ASP A 76 -17.45 -8.40 4.63
N ALA A 77 -16.54 -8.73 3.70
CA ALA A 77 -16.33 -10.12 3.27
C ALA A 77 -15.53 -10.97 4.26
N THR A 78 -14.74 -10.35 5.13
CA THR A 78 -13.71 -11.08 5.91
C THR A 78 -13.73 -10.80 7.41
N PHE A 79 -14.72 -10.05 7.93
CA PHE A 79 -14.79 -9.79 9.36
C PHE A 79 -15.20 -11.03 10.16
N LEU A 80 -14.59 -11.15 11.33
CA LEU A 80 -14.92 -12.17 12.34
C LEU A 80 -15.93 -11.66 13.36
N GLN A 81 -15.82 -10.35 13.68
CA GLN A 81 -16.71 -9.68 14.62
C GLN A 81 -16.82 -8.21 14.25
N SER A 82 -18.01 -7.67 14.36
CA SER A 82 -18.31 -6.25 14.20
C SER A 82 -18.91 -5.68 15.49
N ARG A 83 -18.39 -4.54 15.94
CA ARG A 83 -18.85 -3.88 17.17
C ARG A 83 -18.88 -2.37 17.06
N MET A 84 -20.00 -1.78 17.49
CA MET A 84 -20.09 -0.31 17.66
C MET A 84 -19.38 0.11 18.93
N LEU A 85 -18.37 0.95 18.81
CA LEU A 85 -17.64 1.57 19.91
C LEU A 85 -18.33 2.88 20.36
N ASN A 86 -18.02 3.33 21.58
CA ASN A 86 -18.42 4.60 22.14
C ASN A 86 -19.94 4.82 22.27
N ARG A 87 -20.75 3.77 22.39
CA ARG A 87 -22.21 3.88 22.48
C ARG A 87 -22.69 4.80 23.62
N GLY A 88 -21.95 4.86 24.72
CA GLY A 88 -22.27 5.72 25.86
C GLY A 88 -21.81 7.18 25.74
N LYS A 89 -21.16 7.56 24.62
CA LYS A 89 -20.57 8.90 24.45
C LYS A 89 -21.30 9.79 23.44
N GLY A 90 -22.45 9.33 22.95
CA GLY A 90 -23.28 10.05 21.99
C GLY A 90 -22.98 9.70 20.53
N PRO A 91 -23.95 9.96 19.61
CA PRO A 91 -23.90 9.50 18.22
C PRO A 91 -22.71 10.01 17.40
N ALA A 92 -22.24 11.22 17.68
CA ALA A 92 -21.13 11.84 16.94
C ALA A 92 -19.81 11.06 17.03
N VAL A 93 -19.63 10.26 18.07
CA VAL A 93 -18.40 9.45 18.27
C VAL A 93 -18.66 7.94 18.16
N HIS A 94 -19.87 7.54 17.76
CA HIS A 94 -20.17 6.15 17.46
C HIS A 94 -19.28 5.67 16.30
N SER A 95 -18.53 4.61 16.51
CA SER A 95 -17.55 4.14 15.52
C SER A 95 -17.63 2.64 15.39
N LEU A 96 -17.98 2.18 14.20
CA LEU A 96 -17.96 0.77 13.89
C LEU A 96 -16.50 0.29 13.80
N ARG A 97 -16.20 -0.84 14.43
CA ARG A 97 -14.93 -1.54 14.33
C ARG A 97 -15.19 -3.00 14.01
N ALA A 98 -14.59 -3.47 12.92
CA ALA A 98 -14.59 -4.86 12.53
C ALA A 98 -13.24 -5.51 12.88
N GLN A 99 -13.28 -6.65 13.57
CA GLN A 99 -12.14 -7.54 13.72
C GLN A 99 -12.10 -8.42 12.47
N ILE A 100 -10.95 -8.48 11.82
CA ILE A 100 -10.79 -9.04 10.48
C ILE A 100 -10.02 -10.37 10.54
N ASP A 101 -10.42 -11.35 9.73
CA ASP A 101 -9.53 -12.47 9.40
C ASP A 101 -8.40 -11.94 8.50
N ARG A 102 -7.20 -11.83 9.06
CA ARG A 102 -6.04 -11.25 8.39
C ARG A 102 -5.69 -11.96 7.08
N ARG A 103 -5.79 -13.30 7.06
CA ARG A 103 -5.43 -14.08 5.87
C ARG A 103 -6.49 -13.99 4.79
N ALA A 104 -7.75 -14.10 5.17
CA ALA A 104 -8.86 -13.94 4.25
C ALA A 104 -8.87 -12.56 3.61
N TYR A 105 -8.61 -11.49 4.38
CA TYR A 105 -8.53 -10.12 3.87
C TYR A 105 -7.38 -9.94 2.89
N ALA A 106 -6.18 -10.41 3.22
CA ALA A 106 -5.03 -10.33 2.31
C ALA A 106 -5.30 -11.10 1.01
N GLY A 107 -5.90 -12.30 1.11
CA GLY A 107 -6.34 -13.08 -0.05
C GLY A 107 -7.39 -12.35 -0.91
N TYR A 108 -8.40 -11.76 -0.29
CA TYR A 108 -9.41 -10.95 -0.97
C TYR A 108 -8.78 -9.78 -1.74
N MET A 109 -7.93 -8.99 -1.07
CA MET A 109 -7.28 -7.82 -1.69
C MET A 109 -6.34 -8.21 -2.83
N LYS A 110 -5.56 -9.27 -2.65
CA LYS A 110 -4.69 -9.81 -3.71
C LYS A 110 -5.51 -10.24 -4.91
N HIS A 111 -6.56 -11.01 -4.71
CA HIS A 111 -7.44 -11.47 -5.77
C HIS A 111 -8.13 -10.32 -6.50
N THR A 112 -8.57 -9.30 -5.77
CA THR A 112 -9.17 -8.09 -6.37
C THR A 112 -8.19 -7.36 -7.29
N LEU A 113 -6.92 -7.22 -6.87
CA LEU A 113 -5.88 -6.63 -7.72
C LEU A 113 -5.59 -7.48 -8.97
N GLU A 114 -5.52 -8.80 -8.81
CA GLU A 114 -5.23 -9.74 -9.90
C GLU A 114 -6.34 -9.76 -10.98
N LEU A 115 -7.58 -9.55 -10.58
CA LEU A 115 -8.72 -9.50 -11.51
C LEU A 115 -8.95 -8.12 -12.13
N GLN A 116 -8.30 -7.07 -11.63
CA GLN A 116 -8.52 -5.71 -12.12
C GLN A 116 -7.92 -5.52 -13.51
N ALA A 117 -8.74 -5.31 -14.52
CA ALA A 117 -8.28 -4.98 -15.87
C ALA A 117 -7.45 -3.69 -15.88
N GLY A 118 -6.38 -3.67 -16.66
CA GLY A 118 -5.48 -2.52 -16.79
C GLY A 118 -4.50 -2.35 -15.61
N LEU A 119 -4.43 -3.34 -14.69
CA LEU A 119 -3.54 -3.34 -13.54
C LEU A 119 -2.57 -4.52 -13.59
N ASP A 120 -1.28 -4.23 -13.58
CA ASP A 120 -0.23 -5.22 -13.43
C ASP A 120 0.32 -5.22 -12.00
N ILE A 121 0.60 -6.39 -11.45
CA ILE A 121 1.25 -6.56 -10.14
C ILE A 121 2.67 -7.06 -10.39
N LYS A 122 3.67 -6.41 -9.80
CA LYS A 122 5.08 -6.81 -9.90
C LYS A 122 5.66 -7.05 -8.51
N GLN A 123 6.16 -8.27 -8.27
CA GLN A 123 6.95 -8.52 -7.07
C GLN A 123 8.37 -8.05 -7.34
N ALA A 124 8.65 -6.82 -6.94
CA ALA A 124 9.97 -6.21 -7.08
C ALA A 124 10.16 -5.10 -6.05
N GLU A 125 11.38 -4.98 -5.53
CA GLU A 125 11.79 -3.79 -4.78
C GLU A 125 12.21 -2.71 -5.76
N VAL A 126 11.52 -1.57 -5.75
CA VAL A 126 11.96 -0.36 -6.46
C VAL A 126 13.06 0.29 -5.64
N THR A 127 14.24 0.42 -6.22
CA THR A 127 15.45 0.92 -5.56
C THR A 127 15.83 2.33 -5.96
N ALA A 128 15.36 2.79 -7.13
CA ALA A 128 15.59 4.15 -7.59
C ALA A 128 14.38 4.69 -8.35
N LEU A 129 14.20 5.99 -8.27
CA LEU A 129 13.21 6.78 -8.98
C LEU A 129 13.89 8.01 -9.57
N GLU A 130 13.83 8.17 -10.87
CA GLU A 130 14.44 9.27 -11.60
C GLU A 130 13.36 10.04 -12.37
N LYS A 131 13.44 11.37 -12.36
CA LYS A 131 12.56 12.21 -13.17
C LYS A 131 13.09 12.27 -14.61
N THR A 132 12.21 12.08 -15.59
CA THR A 132 12.50 12.19 -17.01
C THR A 132 11.69 13.34 -17.64
N ALA A 133 11.87 13.59 -18.94
CA ALA A 133 11.08 14.60 -19.66
C ALA A 133 9.57 14.24 -19.67
N ASP A 134 9.25 12.94 -19.77
CA ASP A 134 7.89 12.44 -19.95
C ASP A 134 7.27 11.82 -18.69
N GLY A 135 7.94 11.95 -17.54
CA GLY A 135 7.46 11.39 -16.27
C GLY A 135 8.60 10.88 -15.39
N PHE A 136 8.59 9.60 -15.10
CA PHE A 136 9.53 8.97 -14.17
C PHE A 136 10.05 7.64 -14.71
N LEU A 137 11.28 7.31 -14.36
CA LEU A 137 11.90 6.02 -14.58
C LEU A 137 12.12 5.35 -13.23
N LEU A 138 11.52 4.17 -13.05
CA LEU A 138 11.67 3.35 -11.85
C LEU A 138 12.69 2.25 -12.16
N THR A 139 13.67 2.04 -11.28
CA THR A 139 14.63 0.94 -11.38
C THR A 139 14.41 -0.01 -10.20
N THR A 140 14.34 -1.30 -10.48
CA THR A 140 14.21 -2.34 -9.45
C THR A 140 15.57 -2.87 -9.02
N ARG A 141 15.60 -3.65 -7.93
CA ARG A 141 16.81 -4.32 -7.43
C ARG A 141 17.46 -5.25 -8.48
N LEU A 142 16.67 -5.83 -9.37
CA LEU A 142 17.14 -6.70 -10.46
C LEU A 142 17.44 -5.94 -11.76
N GLU A 143 17.57 -4.61 -11.68
CA GLU A 143 17.90 -3.71 -12.79
C GLU A 143 16.83 -3.60 -13.90
N ALA A 144 15.63 -4.20 -13.72
CA ALA A 144 14.50 -3.94 -14.59
C ALA A 144 14.02 -2.49 -14.41
N GLN A 145 13.74 -1.82 -15.52
CA GLN A 145 13.28 -0.44 -15.54
C GLN A 145 11.85 -0.35 -16.05
N TYR A 146 11.09 0.56 -15.46
CA TYR A 146 9.70 0.83 -15.80
C TYR A 146 9.51 2.34 -15.97
N ALA A 147 8.93 2.75 -17.10
CA ALA A 147 8.57 4.14 -17.30
C ALA A 147 7.14 4.38 -16.79
N ALA A 148 6.88 5.50 -16.15
CA ALA A 148 5.54 5.89 -15.73
C ALA A 148 5.35 7.40 -15.82
N LYS A 149 4.17 7.86 -16.25
CA LYS A 149 3.84 9.30 -16.28
C LYS A 149 3.72 9.86 -14.86
N THR A 150 3.18 9.06 -13.93
CA THR A 150 2.91 9.44 -12.55
C THR A 150 3.31 8.31 -11.59
N VAL A 151 3.82 8.67 -10.42
CA VAL A 151 4.20 7.72 -9.38
C VAL A 151 3.47 8.05 -8.08
N VAL A 152 2.86 7.02 -7.48
CA VAL A 152 2.28 7.09 -6.13
C VAL A 152 3.17 6.34 -5.15
N LEU A 153 3.68 7.04 -4.16
CA LEU A 153 4.51 6.47 -3.09
C LEU A 153 3.61 6.00 -1.95
N ALA A 154 3.50 4.68 -1.76
CA ALA A 154 2.70 4.05 -0.72
C ALA A 154 3.53 3.04 0.10
N THR A 155 4.79 3.39 0.35
CA THR A 155 5.83 2.52 0.94
C THR A 155 5.59 2.17 2.41
N GLY A 156 4.67 2.86 3.09
CA GLY A 156 4.31 2.60 4.47
C GLY A 156 5.51 2.70 5.41
N THR A 157 5.67 1.71 6.30
CA THR A 157 6.73 1.64 7.31
C THR A 157 7.98 0.87 6.83
N TYR A 158 8.05 0.50 5.55
CA TYR A 158 9.19 -0.26 5.00
C TYR A 158 10.35 0.64 4.57
N LEU A 159 10.06 1.90 4.17
CA LEU A 159 11.09 2.83 3.73
C LEU A 159 11.99 3.22 4.90
N ASN A 160 13.27 2.81 4.83
CA ASN A 160 14.22 2.92 5.95
C ASN A 160 13.64 2.37 7.27
N GLY A 161 12.89 1.27 7.20
CA GLY A 161 12.23 0.67 8.34
C GLY A 161 13.24 0.30 9.43
N ARG A 162 12.92 0.61 10.69
CA ARG A 162 13.72 0.25 11.85
C ARG A 162 12.82 -0.25 12.97
N ILE A 163 13.17 -1.41 13.51
CA ILE A 163 12.44 -2.07 14.58
C ILE A 163 13.13 -1.76 15.90
N TYR A 164 12.33 -1.47 16.91
CA TYR A 164 12.79 -1.24 18.30
C TYR A 164 12.11 -2.23 19.22
N VAL A 165 12.89 -2.94 20.01
CA VAL A 165 12.42 -3.88 21.04
C VAL A 165 13.22 -3.61 22.32
N GLY A 166 12.64 -2.88 23.26
CA GLY A 166 13.38 -2.35 24.41
C GLY A 166 14.55 -1.48 23.95
N ASP A 167 15.75 -1.81 24.41
CA ASP A 167 16.99 -1.08 24.09
C ASP A 167 17.65 -1.55 22.78
N VAL A 168 17.12 -2.62 22.16
CA VAL A 168 17.65 -3.16 20.90
C VAL A 168 16.96 -2.53 19.71
N SER A 169 17.73 -2.16 18.68
CA SER A 169 17.17 -1.70 17.42
C SER A 169 17.94 -2.25 16.23
N TYR A 170 17.22 -2.56 15.15
CA TYR A 170 17.79 -3.09 13.91
C TYR A 170 16.94 -2.68 12.70
N ASP A 171 17.55 -2.69 11.52
CA ASP A 171 16.82 -2.39 10.28
C ASP A 171 15.93 -3.57 9.89
N GLY A 172 14.66 -3.28 9.60
CA GLY A 172 13.66 -4.28 9.26
C GLY A 172 12.30 -3.68 8.99
N GLY A 173 11.44 -4.50 8.42
CA GLY A 173 10.03 -4.20 8.18
C GLY A 173 9.09 -5.09 9.00
N PRO A 174 7.78 -4.86 8.93
CA PRO A 174 6.79 -5.70 9.58
C PRO A 174 6.92 -7.18 9.19
N ASP A 175 6.55 -8.07 10.11
CA ASP A 175 6.50 -9.52 9.90
C ASP A 175 7.83 -10.15 9.42
N GLY A 176 8.95 -9.62 9.88
CA GLY A 176 10.27 -10.15 9.55
C GLY A 176 10.74 -9.82 8.14
N MET A 177 10.06 -8.94 7.42
CA MET A 177 10.52 -8.50 6.11
C MET A 177 11.65 -7.47 6.23
N PHE A 178 12.42 -7.32 5.16
CA PHE A 178 13.53 -6.36 5.14
C PHE A 178 13.05 -4.90 4.98
N ALA A 179 13.90 -3.96 5.36
CA ALA A 179 13.69 -2.54 5.13
C ALA A 179 14.10 -2.17 3.71
N ALA A 180 13.27 -1.40 3.01
CA ALA A 180 13.62 -0.81 1.71
C ALA A 180 14.43 0.46 1.94
N THR A 181 15.76 0.38 1.80
CA THR A 181 16.66 1.49 2.14
C THR A 181 17.12 2.29 0.92
N ALA A 182 17.22 1.62 -0.25
CA ALA A 182 17.81 2.22 -1.44
C ALA A 182 16.97 3.37 -2.03
N LEU A 183 15.64 3.21 -2.08
CA LEU A 183 14.73 4.19 -2.67
C LEU A 183 14.79 5.56 -1.96
N SER A 184 15.06 5.59 -0.66
CA SER A 184 15.05 6.84 0.12
C SER A 184 16.06 7.86 -0.38
N ARG A 185 17.20 7.42 -0.91
CA ARG A 185 18.22 8.33 -1.46
C ARG A 185 17.69 9.06 -2.68
N SER A 186 17.15 8.36 -3.69
CA SER A 186 16.60 9.00 -4.88
C SER A 186 15.39 9.88 -4.58
N LEU A 187 14.60 9.57 -3.56
CA LEU A 187 13.52 10.47 -3.12
C LEU A 187 14.06 11.80 -2.55
N VAL A 188 15.13 11.76 -1.78
CA VAL A 188 15.80 12.96 -1.28
C VAL A 188 16.39 13.77 -2.44
N ASP A 189 17.02 13.12 -3.40
CA ASP A 189 17.60 13.75 -4.61
C ASP A 189 16.50 14.41 -5.47
N LEU A 190 15.28 13.89 -5.46
CA LEU A 190 14.08 14.49 -6.07
C LEU A 190 13.46 15.62 -5.24
N GLY A 191 14.05 15.96 -4.08
CA GLY A 191 13.57 17.03 -3.19
C GLY A 191 12.48 16.61 -2.21
N VAL A 192 12.17 15.33 -2.09
CA VAL A 192 11.19 14.82 -1.10
C VAL A 192 11.81 14.84 0.29
N ARG A 193 11.19 15.58 1.22
CA ARG A 193 11.62 15.60 2.62
C ARG A 193 11.13 14.36 3.35
N LEU A 194 12.07 13.52 3.75
CA LEU A 194 11.77 12.35 4.57
C LEU A 194 11.96 12.71 6.06
N ARG A 195 11.02 12.23 6.91
CA ARG A 195 11.08 12.38 8.37
C ARG A 195 10.63 11.09 9.04
N ARG A 196 11.16 10.83 10.22
CA ARG A 196 10.66 9.84 11.18
C ARG A 196 9.82 10.49 12.26
#